data_c74ba1b64ad2dd4d1ae7fd34f723c4fb
#
_entry.id   c74ba1b64ad2dd4d1ae7fd34f723c4fb
#
_cell.length_a   1.000
_cell.length_b   1.000
_cell.length_c   1.000
_cell.angle_alpha   90.00
_cell.angle_beta   90.00
_cell.angle_gamma   90.00
#
_symmetry.space_group_name_H-M   'P 1'
#
loop_
_entity.id
_entity.type
_entity.pdbx_description
1 polymer ?
#
loop_
_entity_poly.entity_id
_entity_poly.type
_entity_poly.pdbx_seq_one_letter_code
_entity_poly.pdbx_strand_id
1 'polypeptide(L)'
;MLASISPFGERARASRWWLTTTAYVLSSALGGTLVGLLSALLGAAVPERWRWSPAGVGLAAALLVLGLLLDARVGGSRLPSWRRQVDEAWIGRYRGWVVGAGFGAQLGVGVVTIVTSSTTYAVLVLAALGGTPWVGALLGLVFGLVRALPLVGMVGVHDREALWAVLRRVELGAPAAEVVARVGLLAGASALAWTALGGVA
;
A
#
# COMPACT_ATOMS: atom_id res chain seq x y z
N MET A 1 -8.12 10.38 -11.17
CA MET A 1 -7.15 10.82 -10.16
C MET A 1 -5.73 10.98 -10.68
N LEU A 2 -5.03 9.93 -11.18
CA LEU A 2 -3.67 10.07 -11.74
C LEU A 2 -3.58 11.12 -12.87
N ALA A 3 -4.56 11.14 -13.77
CA ALA A 3 -4.63 12.13 -14.84
C ALA A 3 -4.74 13.56 -14.31
N SER A 4 -5.50 13.78 -13.23
CA SER A 4 -5.73 15.11 -12.64
C SER A 4 -4.49 15.65 -11.92
N ILE A 5 -3.64 14.78 -11.38
CA ILE A 5 -2.40 15.15 -10.67
C ILE A 5 -1.17 15.02 -11.60
N SER A 6 -1.35 14.69 -12.87
CA SER A 6 -0.25 14.65 -13.86
C SER A 6 0.31 16.05 -14.14
N PRO A 7 1.55 16.18 -14.67
CA PRO A 7 2.08 17.47 -15.10
C PRO A 7 1.17 18.21 -16.08
N PHE A 8 0.49 17.47 -16.94
CA PHE A 8 -0.50 18.00 -17.87
C PHE A 8 -1.71 18.60 -17.16
N GLY A 9 -2.30 17.86 -16.20
CA GLY A 9 -3.44 18.33 -15.41
C GLY A 9 -3.11 19.50 -14.47
N GLU A 10 -1.91 19.51 -13.87
CA GLU A 10 -1.45 20.60 -13.00
C GLU A 10 -1.16 21.88 -13.78
N ARG A 11 -0.63 21.80 -15.01
CA ARG A 11 -0.45 22.96 -15.91
C ARG A 11 -1.77 23.61 -16.26
N ALA A 12 -2.82 22.82 -16.51
CA ALA A 12 -4.16 23.34 -16.78
C ALA A 12 -4.72 24.17 -15.62
N ARG A 13 -4.21 23.97 -14.40
CA ARG A 13 -4.62 24.70 -13.18
C ARG A 13 -3.59 25.73 -12.71
N ALA A 14 -2.57 26.06 -13.52
CA ALA A 14 -1.45 26.94 -13.16
C ALA A 14 -0.74 26.53 -11.85
N SER A 15 -0.73 25.24 -11.53
CA SER A 15 -0.13 24.66 -10.33
C SER A 15 1.25 24.07 -10.61
N ARG A 16 2.08 23.95 -9.56
CA ARG A 16 3.44 23.42 -9.68
C ARG A 16 3.43 21.92 -9.40
N TRP A 17 3.42 21.11 -10.44
CA TRP A 17 3.36 19.66 -10.35
C TRP A 17 4.38 19.04 -9.39
N TRP A 18 5.62 19.51 -9.37
CA TRP A 18 6.66 18.97 -8.49
C TRP A 18 6.30 19.14 -7.00
N LEU A 19 5.66 20.28 -6.61
CA LEU A 19 5.19 20.48 -5.22
C LEU A 19 4.09 19.51 -4.85
N THR A 20 3.13 19.31 -5.74
CA THR A 20 2.03 18.37 -5.56
C THR A 20 2.55 16.93 -5.42
N THR A 21 3.49 16.54 -6.28
CA THR A 21 4.08 15.20 -6.26
C THR A 21 4.95 14.98 -5.03
N THR A 22 5.79 15.94 -4.65
CA THR A 22 6.60 15.83 -3.44
C THR A 22 5.72 15.72 -2.20
N ALA A 23 4.69 16.58 -2.08
CA ALA A 23 3.74 16.50 -0.97
C ALA A 23 3.02 15.15 -0.94
N TYR A 24 2.63 14.60 -2.09
CA TYR A 24 1.99 13.30 -2.21
C TYR A 24 2.93 12.16 -1.76
N VAL A 25 4.17 12.12 -2.26
CA VAL A 25 5.14 11.08 -1.92
C VAL A 25 5.49 11.12 -0.43
N LEU A 26 5.77 12.31 0.11
CA LEU A 26 6.11 12.48 1.52
C LEU A 26 4.94 12.08 2.43
N SER A 27 3.73 12.51 2.13
CA SER A 27 2.55 12.17 2.95
C SER A 27 2.19 10.69 2.81
N SER A 28 2.39 10.06 1.64
CA SER A 28 2.22 8.61 1.48
C SER A 28 3.25 7.84 2.29
N ALA A 29 4.51 8.25 2.25
CA ALA A 29 5.59 7.68 3.07
C ALA A 29 5.27 7.79 4.57
N LEU A 30 4.89 8.99 5.03
CA LEU A 30 4.52 9.25 6.42
C LEU A 30 3.30 8.43 6.86
N GLY A 31 2.25 8.39 6.04
CA GLY A 31 1.05 7.58 6.30
C GLY A 31 1.37 6.10 6.46
N GLY A 32 2.17 5.55 5.55
CA GLY A 32 2.65 4.17 5.62
C GLY A 32 3.50 3.92 6.87
N THR A 33 4.47 4.81 7.15
CA THR A 33 5.32 4.73 8.34
C THR A 33 4.51 4.70 9.62
N LEU A 34 3.53 5.59 9.76
CA LEU A 34 2.66 5.65 10.93
C LEU A 34 1.85 4.36 11.12
N VAL A 35 1.26 3.84 10.06
CA VAL A 35 0.45 2.62 10.13
C VAL A 35 1.32 1.40 10.44
N GLY A 36 2.50 1.28 9.83
CA GLY A 36 3.45 0.22 10.13
C GLY A 36 3.98 0.29 11.56
N LEU A 37 4.31 1.50 12.05
CA LEU A 37 4.70 1.75 13.43
C LEU A 37 3.59 1.35 14.42
N LEU A 38 2.36 1.81 14.19
CA LEU A 38 1.22 1.50 15.05
C LEU A 38 0.93 0.00 15.08
N SER A 39 1.02 -0.69 13.92
CA SER A 39 0.86 -2.14 13.85
C SER A 39 1.92 -2.86 14.67
N ALA A 40 3.18 -2.45 14.58
CA ALA A 40 4.27 -3.02 15.37
C ALA A 40 4.11 -2.74 16.87
N LEU A 41 3.66 -1.54 17.26
CA LEU A 41 3.37 -1.21 18.66
C LEU A 41 2.23 -2.06 19.23
N LEU A 42 1.16 -2.27 18.44
CA LEU A 42 0.08 -3.19 18.83
C LEU A 42 0.60 -4.61 18.98
N GLY A 43 1.46 -5.06 18.08
CA GLY A 43 2.12 -6.36 18.20
C GLY A 43 3.03 -6.44 19.43
N ALA A 44 3.77 -5.38 19.75
CA ALA A 44 4.64 -5.33 20.92
C ALA A 44 3.88 -5.42 22.25
N ALA A 45 2.59 -5.08 22.28
CA ALA A 45 1.73 -5.28 23.44
C ALA A 45 1.48 -6.77 23.73
N VAL A 46 1.69 -7.65 22.75
CA VAL A 46 1.62 -9.12 22.92
C VAL A 46 3.02 -9.63 23.27
N PRO A 47 3.20 -10.40 24.35
CA PRO A 47 4.50 -10.97 24.71
C PRO A 47 5.15 -11.74 23.55
N GLU A 48 6.44 -11.56 23.36
CA GLU A 48 7.19 -12.13 22.24
C GLU A 48 7.04 -13.64 22.13
N ARG A 49 7.07 -14.34 23.27
CA ARG A 49 6.83 -15.80 23.36
C ARG A 49 5.49 -16.25 22.75
N TRP A 50 4.46 -15.39 22.78
CA TRP A 50 3.17 -15.69 22.19
C TRP A 50 3.14 -15.38 20.70
N ARG A 51 3.75 -14.28 20.29
CA ARG A 51 3.84 -13.88 18.88
C ARG A 51 4.61 -14.92 18.06
N TRP A 52 5.74 -15.37 18.59
CA TRP A 52 6.61 -16.36 17.94
C TRP A 52 6.30 -17.80 18.32
N SER A 53 5.22 -18.06 19.07
CA SER A 53 4.74 -19.42 19.27
C SER A 53 4.24 -20.03 17.96
N PRO A 54 4.20 -21.37 17.84
CA PRO A 54 3.61 -22.04 16.67
C PRO A 54 2.20 -21.54 16.35
N ALA A 55 1.39 -21.23 17.39
CA ALA A 55 0.04 -20.70 17.22
C ALA A 55 0.05 -19.25 16.67
N GLY A 56 0.92 -18.38 17.18
CA GLY A 56 1.02 -16.99 16.74
C GLY A 56 1.52 -16.88 15.29
N VAL A 57 2.58 -17.60 14.97
CA VAL A 57 3.14 -17.66 13.60
C VAL A 57 2.14 -18.35 12.65
N GLY A 58 1.49 -19.44 13.11
CA GLY A 58 0.45 -20.12 12.33
C GLY A 58 -0.76 -19.23 12.03
N LEU A 59 -1.18 -18.40 12.99
CA LEU A 59 -2.23 -17.39 12.76
C LEU A 59 -1.81 -16.37 11.70
N ALA A 60 -0.58 -15.84 11.79
CA ALA A 60 -0.08 -14.91 10.80
C ALA A 60 -0.01 -15.55 9.39
N ALA A 61 0.47 -16.80 9.30
CA ALA A 61 0.47 -17.55 8.05
C ALA A 61 -0.96 -17.72 7.49
N ALA A 62 -1.91 -18.11 8.34
CA ALA A 62 -3.32 -18.26 7.95
C ALA A 62 -3.94 -16.96 7.45
N LEU A 63 -3.62 -15.81 8.07
CA LEU A 63 -4.07 -14.50 7.60
C LEU A 63 -3.50 -14.14 6.22
N LEU A 64 -2.24 -14.47 5.93
CA LEU A 64 -1.65 -14.27 4.61
C LEU A 64 -2.32 -15.17 3.55
N VAL A 65 -2.57 -16.44 3.88
CA VAL A 65 -3.31 -17.38 3.01
C VAL A 65 -4.73 -16.86 2.76
N LEU A 66 -5.43 -16.42 3.78
CA LEU A 66 -6.76 -15.82 3.64
C LEU A 66 -6.70 -14.61 2.70
N GLY A 67 -5.71 -13.73 2.88
CA GLY A 67 -5.47 -12.61 1.97
C GLY A 67 -5.27 -13.05 0.53
N LEU A 68 -4.46 -14.08 0.30
CA LEU A 68 -4.22 -14.66 -1.02
C LEU A 68 -5.50 -15.19 -1.66
N LEU A 69 -6.34 -15.91 -0.90
CA LEU A 69 -7.62 -16.44 -1.37
C LEU A 69 -8.61 -15.32 -1.74
N LEU A 70 -8.63 -14.23 -0.95
CA LEU A 70 -9.44 -13.05 -1.23
C LEU A 70 -8.95 -12.31 -2.48
N ASP A 71 -7.63 -12.18 -2.69
CA ASP A 71 -7.05 -11.59 -3.90
C ASP A 71 -7.31 -12.45 -5.14
N ALA A 72 -7.34 -13.77 -4.98
CA ALA A 72 -7.71 -14.71 -6.04
C ALA A 72 -9.22 -14.74 -6.32
N ARG A 73 -10.03 -14.00 -5.52
CA ARG A 73 -11.50 -13.98 -5.60
C ARG A 73 -12.15 -15.36 -5.51
N VAL A 74 -11.54 -16.24 -4.76
CA VAL A 74 -12.08 -17.60 -4.54
C VAL A 74 -13.47 -17.49 -3.92
N GLY A 75 -14.45 -18.16 -4.53
CA GLY A 75 -15.84 -18.12 -4.07
C GLY A 75 -16.55 -16.77 -4.25
N GLY A 76 -16.06 -15.87 -5.13
CA GLY A 76 -16.67 -14.55 -5.34
C GLY A 76 -16.40 -13.55 -4.19
N SER A 77 -15.54 -13.91 -3.25
CA SER A 77 -15.16 -13.08 -2.10
C SER A 77 -14.48 -11.79 -2.54
N ARG A 78 -14.64 -10.73 -1.72
CA ARG A 78 -13.99 -9.44 -1.94
C ARG A 78 -13.24 -9.04 -0.69
N LEU A 79 -12.11 -8.34 -0.87
CA LEU A 79 -11.36 -7.75 0.24
C LEU A 79 -12.25 -6.80 1.04
N PRO A 80 -12.24 -6.88 2.37
CA PRO A 80 -12.79 -5.84 3.22
C PRO A 80 -12.10 -4.52 2.86
N SER A 81 -12.84 -3.56 2.37
CA SER A 81 -12.29 -2.25 2.05
C SER A 81 -13.33 -1.17 2.27
N TRP A 82 -12.90 -0.02 2.75
CA TRP A 82 -13.76 1.14 2.83
C TRP A 82 -13.93 1.67 1.42
N ARG A 83 -15.16 1.67 0.92
CA ARG A 83 -15.48 2.18 -0.43
C ARG A 83 -15.44 3.72 -0.49
N ARG A 84 -14.53 4.34 0.25
CA ARG A 84 -14.27 5.78 0.15
C ARG A 84 -13.28 6.02 -0.98
N GLN A 85 -13.76 6.64 -2.03
CA GLN A 85 -12.89 7.29 -3.00
C GLN A 85 -12.44 8.63 -2.42
N VAL A 86 -11.25 9.05 -2.80
CA VAL A 86 -10.78 10.39 -2.50
C VAL A 86 -11.74 11.38 -3.17
N ASP A 87 -12.20 12.38 -2.42
CA ASP A 87 -13.13 13.39 -2.94
C ASP A 87 -12.40 14.26 -3.99
N GLU A 88 -12.74 14.05 -5.26
CA GLU A 88 -12.18 14.82 -6.38
C GLU A 88 -12.57 16.30 -6.34
N ALA A 89 -13.59 16.68 -5.57
CA ALA A 89 -13.97 18.08 -5.36
C ALA A 89 -12.85 18.91 -4.69
N TRP A 90 -11.91 18.24 -4.01
CA TRP A 90 -10.73 18.90 -3.44
C TRP A 90 -9.83 19.52 -4.51
N ILE A 91 -9.78 18.93 -5.70
CA ILE A 91 -8.91 19.36 -6.81
C ILE A 91 -9.24 20.79 -7.26
N GLY A 92 -10.50 21.19 -7.18
CA GLY A 92 -10.94 22.55 -7.51
C GLY A 92 -10.93 23.55 -6.35
N ARG A 93 -10.87 23.06 -5.10
CA ARG A 93 -11.02 23.87 -3.88
C ARG A 93 -9.69 24.24 -3.22
N TYR A 94 -8.68 23.37 -3.33
CA TYR A 94 -7.44 23.53 -2.60
C TYR A 94 -6.23 23.66 -3.55
N ARG A 95 -5.13 24.19 -3.01
CA ARG A 95 -3.86 24.28 -3.74
C ARG A 95 -3.36 22.87 -4.05
N GLY A 96 -2.69 22.67 -5.19
CA GLY A 96 -2.22 21.36 -5.66
C GLY A 96 -1.45 20.56 -4.59
N TRP A 97 -0.54 21.19 -3.84
CA TRP A 97 0.21 20.50 -2.80
C TRP A 97 -0.66 20.00 -1.63
N VAL A 98 -1.75 20.72 -1.27
CA VAL A 98 -2.70 20.27 -0.23
C VAL A 98 -3.45 19.04 -0.71
N VAL A 99 -3.87 19.07 -1.98
CA VAL A 99 -4.51 17.91 -2.64
C VAL A 99 -3.55 16.73 -2.68
N GLY A 100 -2.29 16.97 -3.09
CA GLY A 100 -1.24 15.97 -3.10
C GLY A 100 -1.00 15.34 -1.72
N ALA A 101 -0.86 16.18 -0.69
CA ALA A 101 -0.66 15.72 0.68
C ALA A 101 -1.85 14.89 1.20
N GLY A 102 -3.08 15.35 0.99
CA GLY A 102 -4.28 14.63 1.42
C GLY A 102 -4.44 13.27 0.73
N PHE A 103 -4.22 13.22 -0.57
CA PHE A 103 -4.30 11.99 -1.36
C PHE A 103 -3.17 11.02 -1.03
N GLY A 104 -1.94 11.53 -0.87
CA GLY A 104 -0.80 10.74 -0.46
C GLY A 104 -1.00 10.12 0.91
N ALA A 105 -1.44 10.90 1.90
CA ALA A 105 -1.70 10.40 3.25
C ALA A 105 -2.75 9.28 3.25
N GLN A 106 -3.87 9.46 2.56
CA GLN A 106 -4.91 8.44 2.46
C GLN A 106 -4.39 7.17 1.77
N LEU A 107 -3.58 7.31 0.74
CA LEU A 107 -2.98 6.18 0.04
C LEU A 107 -1.95 5.47 0.92
N GLY A 108 -1.11 6.22 1.63
CA GLY A 108 -0.07 5.69 2.52
C GLY A 108 -0.65 4.90 3.69
N VAL A 109 -1.73 5.38 4.29
CA VAL A 109 -2.47 4.64 5.33
C VAL A 109 -3.04 3.31 4.80
N GLY A 110 -3.38 3.24 3.53
CA GLY A 110 -3.73 2.01 2.81
C GLY A 110 -5.12 1.45 3.11
N VAL A 111 -5.56 1.48 4.36
CA VAL A 111 -6.86 0.90 4.79
C VAL A 111 -8.03 1.87 4.66
N VAL A 112 -7.78 3.16 4.51
CA VAL A 112 -8.82 4.22 4.41
C VAL A 112 -9.38 4.35 2.99
N THR A 113 -8.68 3.79 2.00
CA THR A 113 -9.06 3.79 0.58
C THR A 113 -9.47 2.41 0.11
N ILE A 114 -9.93 2.29 -1.14
CA ILE A 114 -10.20 0.99 -1.74
C ILE A 114 -8.92 0.15 -1.74
N VAL A 115 -8.95 -0.96 -1.01
CA VAL A 115 -7.85 -1.93 -0.95
C VAL A 115 -7.94 -2.83 -2.18
N THR A 116 -6.98 -2.70 -3.07
CA THR A 116 -6.91 -3.47 -4.32
C THR A 116 -6.19 -4.81 -4.16
N SER A 117 -5.35 -4.94 -3.11
CA SER A 117 -4.59 -6.17 -2.83
C SER A 117 -4.43 -6.37 -1.33
N SER A 118 -4.45 -7.60 -0.89
CA SER A 118 -4.24 -8.02 0.50
C SER A 118 -2.81 -7.78 1.00
N THR A 119 -1.86 -7.40 0.13
CA THR A 119 -0.52 -6.96 0.53
C THR A 119 -0.54 -5.84 1.56
N THR A 120 -1.57 -4.98 1.53
CA THR A 120 -1.79 -3.96 2.57
C THR A 120 -1.95 -4.60 3.95
N TYR A 121 -2.77 -5.63 4.06
CA TYR A 121 -2.98 -6.34 5.31
C TYR A 121 -1.77 -7.19 5.70
N ALA A 122 -1.06 -7.75 4.71
CA ALA A 122 0.17 -8.50 4.96
C ALA A 122 1.24 -7.65 5.65
N VAL A 123 1.45 -6.41 5.20
CA VAL A 123 2.38 -5.47 5.85
C VAL A 123 1.99 -5.22 7.31
N LEU A 124 0.70 -5.06 7.61
CA LEU A 124 0.21 -4.86 8.98
C LEU A 124 0.44 -6.09 9.85
N VAL A 125 0.11 -7.28 9.33
CA VAL A 125 0.30 -8.56 10.03
C VAL A 125 1.78 -8.80 10.31
N LEU A 126 2.65 -8.61 9.33
CA LEU A 126 4.10 -8.81 9.49
C LEU A 126 4.72 -7.78 10.45
N ALA A 127 4.30 -6.53 10.39
CA ALA A 127 4.73 -5.50 11.33
C ALA A 127 4.30 -5.83 12.77
N ALA A 128 3.06 -6.29 12.96
CA ALA A 128 2.55 -6.71 14.26
C ALA A 128 3.25 -7.98 14.77
N LEU A 129 3.48 -8.98 13.93
CA LEU A 129 4.20 -10.20 14.30
C LEU A 129 5.63 -9.87 14.76
N GLY A 130 6.33 -9.01 14.03
CA GLY A 130 7.68 -8.54 14.42
C GLY A 130 7.68 -7.79 15.74
N GLY A 131 6.68 -6.95 16.00
CA GLY A 131 6.54 -6.17 17.25
C GLY A 131 7.68 -5.21 17.53
N THR A 132 8.51 -4.92 16.54
CA THR A 132 9.66 -4.01 16.66
C THR A 132 9.30 -2.70 15.98
N PRO A 133 9.11 -1.60 16.74
CA PRO A 133 8.55 -0.34 16.22
C PRO A 133 9.26 0.23 15.01
N TRP A 134 10.61 0.24 15.02
CA TRP A 134 11.38 0.79 13.91
C TRP A 134 11.30 -0.10 12.65
N VAL A 135 11.21 -1.43 12.80
CA VAL A 135 11.02 -2.36 11.68
C VAL A 135 9.63 -2.16 11.06
N GLY A 136 8.61 -2.04 11.90
CA GLY A 136 7.25 -1.72 11.45
C GLY A 136 7.19 -0.37 10.71
N ALA A 137 7.88 0.65 11.24
CA ALA A 137 8.00 1.95 10.61
C ALA A 137 8.66 1.86 9.22
N LEU A 138 9.75 1.09 9.08
CA LEU A 138 10.44 0.87 7.81
C LEU A 138 9.56 0.09 6.81
N LEU A 139 8.90 -0.97 7.23
CA LEU A 139 7.97 -1.71 6.38
C LEU A 139 6.85 -0.80 5.86
N GLY A 140 6.28 0.01 6.74
CA GLY A 140 5.26 1.00 6.37
C GLY A 140 5.80 2.09 5.45
N LEU A 141 7.02 2.59 5.68
CA LEU A 141 7.70 3.55 4.80
C LEU A 141 7.84 3.00 3.37
N VAL A 142 8.40 1.80 3.24
CA VAL A 142 8.58 1.14 1.94
C VAL A 142 7.23 0.94 1.26
N PHE A 143 6.22 0.46 2.00
CA PHE A 143 4.87 0.31 1.50
C PHE A 143 4.28 1.62 0.96
N GLY A 144 4.38 2.72 1.73
CA GLY A 144 3.90 4.03 1.33
C GLY A 144 4.62 4.59 0.10
N LEU A 145 5.94 4.41 0.02
CA LEU A 145 6.75 4.82 -1.14
C LEU A 145 6.39 4.03 -2.40
N VAL A 146 6.28 2.69 -2.30
CA VAL A 146 5.90 1.83 -3.44
C VAL A 146 4.53 2.23 -3.99
N ARG A 147 3.57 2.54 -3.13
CA ARG A 147 2.25 3.00 -3.56
C ARG A 147 2.26 4.37 -4.24
N ALA A 148 3.26 5.20 -3.97
CA ALA A 148 3.41 6.50 -4.62
C ALA A 148 4.09 6.41 -6.00
N LEU A 149 4.77 5.31 -6.34
CA LEU A 149 5.50 5.14 -7.60
C LEU A 149 4.69 5.44 -8.87
N PRO A 150 3.40 5.05 -8.99
CA PRO A 150 2.61 5.36 -10.18
C PRO A 150 2.52 6.86 -10.48
N LEU A 151 2.50 7.71 -9.45
CA LEU A 151 2.49 9.17 -9.65
C LEU A 151 3.86 9.69 -10.11
N VAL A 152 4.95 9.13 -9.57
CA VAL A 152 6.31 9.47 -10.00
C VAL A 152 6.52 9.09 -11.46
N GLY A 153 5.92 7.98 -11.91
CA GLY A 153 5.93 7.56 -13.32
C GLY A 153 5.27 8.55 -14.30
N MET A 154 4.52 9.55 -13.77
CA MET A 154 3.89 10.60 -14.58
C MET A 154 4.82 11.78 -14.93
N VAL A 155 6.09 11.78 -14.53
CA VAL A 155 7.06 12.86 -14.73
C VAL A 155 7.11 13.37 -16.19
N GLY A 156 7.09 12.47 -17.17
CA GLY A 156 7.17 12.80 -18.58
C GLY A 156 5.85 13.15 -19.27
N VAL A 157 4.73 13.22 -18.54
CA VAL A 157 3.40 13.41 -19.13
C VAL A 157 3.12 14.90 -19.32
N HIS A 158 3.39 15.39 -20.53
CA HIS A 158 3.24 16.80 -20.86
C HIS A 158 2.09 17.09 -21.85
N ASP A 159 1.56 16.04 -22.47
CA ASP A 159 0.46 16.09 -23.42
C ASP A 159 -0.50 14.90 -23.24
N ARG A 160 -1.56 14.90 -24.02
CA ARG A 160 -2.62 13.90 -23.95
C ARG A 160 -2.13 12.51 -24.42
N GLU A 161 -1.25 12.46 -25.40
CA GLU A 161 -0.75 11.20 -25.95
C GLU A 161 0.17 10.50 -24.94
N ALA A 162 1.09 11.23 -24.32
CA ALA A 162 1.93 10.73 -23.24
C ALA A 162 1.09 10.22 -22.05
N LEU A 163 0.00 10.93 -21.71
CA LEU A 163 -0.92 10.49 -20.66
C LEU A 163 -1.52 9.13 -20.99
N TRP A 164 -2.07 8.98 -22.20
CA TRP A 164 -2.66 7.70 -22.63
C TRP A 164 -1.63 6.57 -22.68
N ALA A 165 -0.41 6.88 -23.16
CA ALA A 165 0.68 5.89 -23.20
C ALA A 165 1.05 5.38 -21.80
N VAL A 166 1.15 6.26 -20.80
CA VAL A 166 1.44 5.85 -19.40
C VAL A 166 0.30 5.07 -18.80
N LEU A 167 -0.95 5.53 -18.95
CA LEU A 167 -2.12 4.80 -18.43
C LEU A 167 -2.19 3.38 -19.02
N ARG A 168 -1.97 3.25 -20.32
CA ARG A 168 -1.93 1.94 -20.99
C ARG A 168 -0.80 1.05 -20.45
N ARG A 169 0.39 1.60 -20.18
CA ARG A 169 1.49 0.84 -19.56
C ARG A 169 1.12 0.34 -18.16
N VAL A 170 0.45 1.17 -17.36
CA VAL A 170 -0.02 0.78 -16.03
C VAL A 170 -1.06 -0.33 -16.13
N GLU A 171 -2.00 -0.24 -17.06
CA GLU A 171 -3.00 -1.29 -17.30
C GLU A 171 -2.34 -2.61 -17.75
N LEU A 172 -1.40 -2.55 -18.68
CA LEU A 172 -0.67 -3.73 -19.15
C LEU A 172 0.21 -4.35 -18.07
N GLY A 173 0.73 -3.54 -17.15
CA GLY A 173 1.53 -4.01 -16.02
C GLY A 173 0.72 -4.56 -14.84
N ALA A 174 -0.57 -4.25 -14.75
CA ALA A 174 -1.39 -4.64 -13.62
C ALA A 174 -1.44 -6.17 -13.37
N PRO A 175 -1.60 -7.04 -14.40
CA PRO A 175 -1.59 -8.49 -14.18
C PRO A 175 -0.25 -9.00 -13.62
N ALA A 176 0.87 -8.46 -14.10
CA ALA A 176 2.20 -8.83 -13.59
C ALA A 176 2.36 -8.41 -12.11
N ALA A 177 1.91 -7.20 -11.77
CA ALA A 177 1.92 -6.72 -10.39
C ALA A 177 1.05 -7.59 -9.47
N GLU A 178 -0.12 -8.04 -9.93
CA GLU A 178 -0.96 -8.99 -9.19
C GLU A 178 -0.26 -10.32 -8.95
N VAL A 179 0.40 -10.87 -9.97
CA VAL A 179 1.17 -12.12 -9.84
C VAL A 179 2.28 -11.96 -8.81
N VAL A 180 3.07 -10.89 -8.90
CA VAL A 180 4.14 -10.59 -7.93
C VAL A 180 3.60 -10.48 -6.50
N ALA A 181 2.47 -9.79 -6.32
CA ALA A 181 1.82 -9.67 -5.02
C ALA A 181 1.39 -11.03 -4.46
N ARG A 182 0.75 -11.87 -5.28
CA ARG A 182 0.30 -13.23 -4.89
C ARG A 182 1.48 -14.14 -4.57
N VAL A 183 2.53 -14.10 -5.38
CA VAL A 183 3.77 -14.86 -5.13
C VAL A 183 4.42 -14.42 -3.82
N GLY A 184 4.50 -13.12 -3.56
CA GLY A 184 5.01 -12.59 -2.31
C GLY A 184 4.20 -13.05 -1.08
N LEU A 185 2.87 -13.03 -1.18
CA LEU A 185 1.98 -13.53 -0.12
C LEU A 185 2.16 -15.03 0.12
N LEU A 186 2.24 -15.81 -0.95
CA LEU A 186 2.46 -17.25 -0.87
C LEU A 186 3.81 -17.57 -0.24
N ALA A 187 4.88 -16.91 -0.68
CA ALA A 187 6.22 -17.09 -0.12
C ALA A 187 6.26 -16.73 1.37
N GLY A 188 5.66 -15.59 1.75
CA GLY A 188 5.57 -15.18 3.16
C GLY A 188 4.77 -16.17 4.00
N ALA A 189 3.61 -16.62 3.52
CA ALA A 189 2.80 -17.61 4.20
C ALA A 189 3.53 -18.95 4.37
N SER A 190 4.24 -19.40 3.32
CA SER A 190 5.00 -20.65 3.36
C SER A 190 6.17 -20.56 4.34
N ALA A 191 6.91 -19.44 4.36
CA ALA A 191 7.99 -19.21 5.30
C ALA A 191 7.49 -19.23 6.76
N LEU A 192 6.37 -18.54 7.05
CA LEU A 192 5.75 -18.55 8.37
C LEU A 192 5.23 -19.94 8.75
N ALA A 193 4.61 -20.66 7.83
CA ALA A 193 4.13 -22.02 8.08
C ALA A 193 5.30 -22.96 8.39
N TRP A 194 6.42 -22.84 7.69
CA TRP A 194 7.65 -23.61 7.96
C TRP A 194 8.17 -23.35 9.38
N THR A 195 8.26 -22.09 9.80
CA THR A 195 8.67 -21.75 11.17
C THR A 195 7.70 -22.27 12.23
N ALA A 196 6.39 -22.20 11.96
CA ALA A 196 5.36 -22.72 12.87
C ALA A 196 5.45 -24.25 13.07
N LEU A 197 5.89 -24.99 12.05
CA LEU A 197 6.07 -26.44 12.09
C LEU A 197 7.41 -26.88 12.69
N GLY A 198 8.22 -25.95 13.22
CA GLY A 198 9.51 -26.27 13.84
C GLY A 198 10.66 -26.44 12.84
N GLY A 199 10.53 -25.88 11.65
CA GLY A 199 11.57 -25.96 10.59
C GLY A 199 12.85 -25.15 10.87
N VAL A 200 12.99 -24.57 12.07
CA VAL A 200 14.21 -23.92 12.58
C VAL A 200 14.46 -24.52 13.96
N ALA A 201 15.05 -25.68 14.00
CA ALA A 201 15.65 -26.27 15.20
C ALA A 201 17.14 -25.92 15.23
#